data_982cfe8c8178ee192870f433a22276ca
#
_entry.id   982cfe8c8178ee192870f433a22276ca
#
_cell.length_a   1.000
_cell.length_b   1.000
_cell.length_c   1.000
_cell.angle_alpha   90.00
_cell.angle_beta   90.00
_cell.angle_gamma   90.00
#
_symmetry.space_group_name_H-M   'P 1'
#
loop_
_entity.id
_entity.type
_entity.pdbx_description
1 polymer ?
#
loop_
_entity_poly.entity_id
_entity_poly.type
_entity_poly.pdbx_seq_one_letter_code
_entity_poly.pdbx_strand_id
1 'polypeptide(L)'
;LANVFLFSFSNVPSPDLPVALLSMVLFYYFIKSEDEEAMTFNVLFLLTIFIIYIKITALPLVLLPLLFIAIHLKKMDIKINRNLLIGLLVFILFAIKNTILTGLPLFPSLLFQKVIAVDYALPMSLYDFSFETSKCYSFFISSKAYAESNGFQIFLAWLNHSFINIFILILLLVIPYFIKRFFDSKAVWTLYGVMVFQFVFIWFTSPQFRFMIPFAMLFCLLLISLILSTERK
;
A
#
# COMPACT_ATOMS: atom_id res chain seq x y z
N LEU A 1 9.50 -18.25 6.37
CA LEU A 1 9.64 -16.85 5.93
C LEU A 1 8.63 -15.94 6.65
N ALA A 2 7.31 -16.26 6.67
CA ALA A 2 6.31 -15.44 7.36
C ALA A 2 6.63 -15.21 8.84
N ASN A 3 7.13 -16.22 9.55
CA ASN A 3 7.47 -16.13 10.97
C ASN A 3 8.63 -15.15 11.22
N VAL A 4 9.64 -15.09 10.36
CA VAL A 4 10.77 -14.17 10.53
C VAL A 4 10.31 -12.71 10.38
N PHE A 5 9.41 -12.44 9.44
CA PHE A 5 8.82 -11.11 9.28
C PHE A 5 7.94 -10.72 10.47
N LEU A 6 7.08 -11.62 10.95
CA LEU A 6 6.22 -11.35 12.09
C LEU A 6 7.05 -11.13 13.36
N PHE A 7 8.13 -11.88 13.58
CA PHE A 7 9.01 -11.71 14.73
C PHE A 7 9.74 -10.36 14.75
N SER A 8 10.19 -9.87 13.61
CA SER A 8 10.86 -8.55 13.55
C SER A 8 9.91 -7.39 13.86
N PHE A 9 8.61 -7.55 13.64
CA PHE A 9 7.59 -6.54 13.96
C PHE A 9 7.00 -6.69 15.38
N SER A 10 7.11 -7.85 16.02
CA SER A 10 6.52 -8.09 17.35
C SER A 10 7.27 -7.38 18.47
N ASN A 11 8.56 -7.12 18.30
CA ASN A 11 9.41 -6.51 19.32
C ASN A 11 9.36 -4.98 19.33
N VAL A 12 8.80 -4.34 18.29
CA VAL A 12 8.64 -2.90 18.21
C VAL A 12 7.20 -2.59 17.80
N PRO A 13 6.45 -1.79 18.58
CA PRO A 13 5.11 -1.39 18.20
C PRO A 13 5.17 -0.58 16.89
N SER A 14 4.89 -1.23 15.77
CA SER A 14 4.89 -0.63 14.45
C SER A 14 3.50 -0.72 13.84
N PRO A 15 2.99 0.35 13.20
CA PRO A 15 1.73 0.29 12.45
C PRO A 15 1.80 -0.63 11.22
N ASP A 16 2.98 -1.13 10.86
CA ASP A 16 3.18 -1.97 9.68
C ASP A 16 2.50 -3.34 9.83
N LEU A 17 2.52 -3.93 11.03
CA LEU A 17 1.88 -5.23 11.28
C LEU A 17 0.36 -5.18 11.12
N PRO A 18 -0.39 -4.28 11.80
CA PRO A 18 -1.83 -4.18 11.58
C PRO A 18 -2.17 -3.82 10.12
N VAL A 19 -1.40 -2.96 9.46
CA VAL A 19 -1.60 -2.66 8.03
C VAL A 19 -1.43 -3.92 7.18
N ALA A 20 -0.40 -4.73 7.42
CA ALA A 20 -0.19 -5.95 6.65
C ALA A 20 -1.33 -6.96 6.85
N LEU A 21 -1.76 -7.20 8.09
CA LEU A 21 -2.84 -8.14 8.40
C LEU A 21 -4.18 -7.69 7.80
N LEU A 22 -4.54 -6.41 7.97
CA LEU A 22 -5.78 -5.86 7.42
C LEU A 22 -5.77 -5.84 5.89
N SER A 23 -4.60 -5.61 5.28
CA SER A 23 -4.46 -5.71 3.82
C SER A 23 -4.69 -7.13 3.32
N MET A 24 -4.26 -8.17 4.05
CA MET A 24 -4.56 -9.56 3.69
C MET A 24 -6.07 -9.85 3.74
N VAL A 25 -6.77 -9.31 4.74
CA VAL A 25 -8.24 -9.39 4.81
C VAL A 25 -8.88 -8.67 3.63
N LEU A 26 -8.39 -7.48 3.28
CA LEU A 26 -8.84 -6.69 2.13
C LEU A 26 -8.67 -7.49 0.82
N PHE A 27 -7.50 -8.10 0.60
CA PHE A 27 -7.22 -8.91 -0.58
C PHE A 27 -8.11 -10.16 -0.65
N TYR A 28 -8.35 -10.82 0.47
CA TYR A 28 -9.26 -11.95 0.55
C TYR A 28 -10.68 -11.59 0.09
N TYR A 29 -11.24 -10.49 0.63
CA TYR A 29 -12.56 -10.03 0.22
C TYR A 29 -12.60 -9.61 -1.25
N PHE A 30 -11.52 -8.99 -1.76
CA PHE A 30 -11.43 -8.61 -3.16
C PHE A 30 -11.40 -9.82 -4.10
N ILE A 31 -10.70 -10.91 -3.75
CA ILE A 31 -10.65 -12.14 -4.55
C ILE A 31 -11.98 -12.89 -4.49
N LYS A 32 -12.61 -12.93 -3.32
CA LYS A 32 -13.85 -13.71 -3.09
C LYS A 32 -15.13 -13.01 -3.58
N SER A 33 -15.04 -11.86 -4.19
CA SER A 33 -16.13 -10.89 -4.42
C SER A 33 -17.27 -11.31 -5.38
N GLU A 34 -17.43 -12.60 -5.69
CA GLU A 34 -18.34 -13.03 -6.76
C GLU A 34 -19.83 -13.07 -6.37
N ASP A 35 -20.19 -13.19 -5.06
CA ASP A 35 -21.58 -13.54 -4.67
C ASP A 35 -22.39 -12.40 -4.03
N GLU A 36 -21.78 -11.42 -3.36
CA GLU A 36 -22.50 -10.32 -2.67
C GLU A 36 -21.82 -8.95 -2.93
N GLU A 37 -22.05 -8.36 -4.08
CA GLU A 37 -21.31 -7.20 -4.58
C GLU A 37 -21.41 -5.95 -3.68
N ALA A 38 -22.62 -5.63 -3.19
CA ALA A 38 -22.81 -4.42 -2.38
C ALA A 38 -22.19 -4.54 -0.97
N MET A 39 -22.29 -5.71 -0.35
CA MET A 39 -21.68 -5.97 0.96
C MET A 39 -20.16 -5.98 0.84
N THR A 40 -19.63 -6.63 -0.19
CA THR A 40 -18.20 -6.68 -0.48
C THR A 40 -17.62 -5.28 -0.69
N PHE A 41 -18.31 -4.43 -1.46
CA PHE A 41 -17.88 -3.04 -1.66
C PHE A 41 -17.78 -2.28 -0.34
N ASN A 42 -18.79 -2.38 0.53
CA ASN A 42 -18.77 -1.70 1.83
C ASN A 42 -17.57 -2.14 2.70
N VAL A 43 -17.28 -3.44 2.72
CA VAL A 43 -16.12 -3.98 3.45
C VAL A 43 -14.81 -3.45 2.84
N LEU A 44 -14.65 -3.53 1.53
CA LEU A 44 -13.47 -3.03 0.84
C LEU A 44 -13.24 -1.54 1.11
N PHE A 45 -14.30 -0.73 1.02
CA PHE A 45 -14.23 0.71 1.23
C PHE A 45 -13.85 1.06 2.67
N LEU A 46 -14.59 0.56 3.67
CA LEU A 46 -14.33 0.86 5.08
C LEU A 46 -12.97 0.36 5.54
N LEU A 47 -12.61 -0.85 5.14
CA LEU A 47 -11.32 -1.45 5.51
C LEU A 47 -10.16 -0.67 4.89
N THR A 48 -10.28 -0.26 3.63
CA THR A 48 -9.28 0.58 2.95
C THR A 48 -9.08 1.91 3.67
N ILE A 49 -10.17 2.63 4.00
CA ILE A 49 -10.09 3.89 4.74
C ILE A 49 -9.44 3.69 6.10
N PHE A 50 -9.78 2.61 6.81
CA PHE A 50 -9.19 2.30 8.10
C PHE A 50 -7.69 1.99 8.00
N ILE A 51 -7.27 1.23 7.00
CA ILE A 51 -5.85 0.96 6.73
C ILE A 51 -5.08 2.27 6.45
N ILE A 52 -5.64 3.16 5.61
CA ILE A 52 -5.04 4.46 5.30
C ILE A 52 -4.97 5.35 6.55
N TYR A 53 -6.00 5.30 7.41
CA TYR A 53 -6.00 6.01 8.70
C TYR A 53 -4.85 5.57 9.60
N ILE A 54 -4.54 4.27 9.63
CA ILE A 54 -3.40 3.74 10.38
C ILE A 54 -2.09 4.21 9.72
N LYS A 55 -1.99 4.14 8.38
CA LYS A 55 -0.76 4.47 7.65
C LYS A 55 -1.03 4.96 6.24
N ILE A 56 -0.72 6.22 5.99
CA ILE A 56 -0.96 6.90 4.70
C ILE A 56 -0.20 6.27 3.53
N THR A 57 0.92 5.58 3.77
CA THR A 57 1.66 4.88 2.70
C THR A 57 0.88 3.74 2.06
N ALA A 58 -0.23 3.32 2.66
CA ALA A 58 -1.18 2.37 2.10
C ALA A 58 -2.22 3.03 1.16
N LEU A 59 -2.11 4.34 0.89
CA LEU A 59 -3.03 5.08 0.02
C LEU A 59 -3.32 4.39 -1.33
N PRO A 60 -2.35 3.76 -2.02
CA PRO A 60 -2.63 3.02 -3.25
C PRO A 60 -3.68 1.91 -3.14
N LEU A 61 -3.94 1.37 -1.95
CA LEU A 61 -5.01 0.39 -1.73
C LEU A 61 -6.41 0.94 -2.02
N VAL A 62 -6.57 2.28 -2.08
CA VAL A 62 -7.85 2.91 -2.51
C VAL A 62 -8.25 2.51 -3.92
N LEU A 63 -7.29 2.10 -4.73
CA LEU A 63 -7.59 1.59 -6.07
C LEU A 63 -8.45 0.31 -6.04
N LEU A 64 -8.39 -0.50 -4.97
CA LEU A 64 -9.17 -1.74 -4.90
C LEU A 64 -10.69 -1.47 -4.87
N PRO A 65 -11.25 -0.67 -3.94
CA PRO A 65 -12.67 -0.35 -3.99
C PRO A 65 -13.07 0.43 -5.25
N LEU A 66 -12.20 1.30 -5.80
CA LEU A 66 -12.48 2.02 -7.04
C LEU A 66 -12.53 1.09 -8.25
N LEU A 67 -11.58 0.19 -8.40
CA LEU A 67 -11.56 -0.80 -9.48
C LEU A 67 -12.69 -1.82 -9.31
N PHE A 68 -13.03 -2.17 -8.07
CA PHE A 68 -14.19 -3.01 -7.78
C PHE A 68 -15.48 -2.38 -8.32
N ILE A 69 -15.74 -1.10 -8.04
CA ILE A 69 -16.85 -0.36 -8.63
C ILE A 69 -16.78 -0.43 -10.17
N ALA A 70 -15.62 -0.08 -10.75
CA ALA A 70 -15.48 -0.04 -12.21
C ALA A 70 -15.78 -1.38 -12.88
N ILE A 71 -15.41 -2.50 -12.25
CA ILE A 71 -15.68 -3.85 -12.75
C ILE A 71 -17.17 -4.21 -12.64
N HIS A 72 -17.85 -3.79 -11.57
CA HIS A 72 -19.22 -4.20 -11.24
C HIS A 72 -20.27 -3.10 -11.45
N LEU A 73 -19.92 -1.97 -12.10
CA LEU A 73 -20.78 -0.79 -12.29
C LEU A 73 -22.18 -1.10 -12.81
N LYS A 74 -22.31 -2.09 -13.71
CA LYS A 74 -23.59 -2.46 -14.33
C LYS A 74 -24.52 -3.26 -13.41
N LYS A 75 -23.99 -3.84 -12.35
CA LYS A 75 -24.70 -4.73 -11.43
C LYS A 75 -24.94 -4.11 -10.07
N MET A 76 -24.12 -3.11 -9.70
CA MET A 76 -24.20 -2.47 -8.38
C MET A 76 -25.21 -1.33 -8.39
N ASP A 77 -26.27 -1.45 -7.60
CA ASP A 77 -27.09 -0.31 -7.16
C ASP A 77 -26.36 0.37 -5.97
N ILE A 78 -25.42 1.28 -6.31
CA ILE A 78 -24.66 2.02 -5.29
C ILE A 78 -25.58 3.06 -4.68
N LYS A 79 -26.31 2.68 -3.64
CA LYS A 79 -27.02 3.64 -2.79
C LYS A 79 -26.06 4.24 -1.77
N ILE A 80 -26.14 5.55 -1.60
CA ILE A 80 -25.48 6.21 -0.46
C ILE A 80 -26.06 5.57 0.81
N ASN A 81 -25.27 4.74 1.44
CA ASN A 81 -25.67 4.05 2.65
C ASN A 81 -24.88 4.58 3.87
N ARG A 82 -25.31 4.18 5.06
CA ARG A 82 -24.67 4.57 6.32
C ARG A 82 -23.17 4.28 6.34
N ASN A 83 -22.70 3.20 5.71
CA ASN A 83 -21.29 2.80 5.72
C ASN A 83 -20.43 3.76 4.90
N LEU A 84 -20.93 4.24 3.75
CA LEU A 84 -20.25 5.27 2.97
C LEU A 84 -20.14 6.58 3.75
N LEU A 85 -21.20 6.99 4.45
CA LEU A 85 -21.19 8.18 5.29
C LEU A 85 -20.20 8.04 6.45
N ILE A 86 -20.16 6.88 7.11
CA ILE A 86 -19.19 6.60 8.18
C ILE A 86 -17.75 6.66 7.61
N GLY A 87 -17.47 6.02 6.47
CA GLY A 87 -16.16 6.06 5.85
C GLY A 87 -15.72 7.48 5.49
N LEU A 88 -16.63 8.28 4.91
CA LEU A 88 -16.37 9.69 4.62
C LEU A 88 -16.09 10.49 5.89
N LEU A 89 -16.86 10.29 6.95
CA LEU A 89 -16.66 10.94 8.25
C LEU A 89 -15.27 10.59 8.82
N VAL A 90 -14.88 9.31 8.80
CA VAL A 90 -13.55 8.88 9.25
C VAL A 90 -12.44 9.55 8.44
N PHE A 91 -12.59 9.66 7.13
CA PHE A 91 -11.62 10.35 6.27
C PHE A 91 -11.54 11.86 6.61
N ILE A 92 -12.67 12.52 6.82
CA ILE A 92 -12.71 13.93 7.24
C ILE A 92 -12.01 14.11 8.60
N LEU A 93 -12.30 13.25 9.58
CA LEU A 93 -11.66 13.29 10.89
C LEU A 93 -10.14 13.04 10.79
N PHE A 94 -9.70 12.16 9.89
CA PHE A 94 -8.29 11.98 9.59
C PHE A 94 -7.64 13.25 9.05
N ALA A 95 -8.28 13.92 8.08
CA ALA A 95 -7.79 15.18 7.53
C ALA A 95 -7.73 16.29 8.57
N ILE A 96 -8.78 16.43 9.40
CA ILE A 96 -8.81 17.39 10.51
C ILE A 96 -7.68 17.13 11.50
N LYS A 97 -7.50 15.86 11.94
CA LYS A 97 -6.41 15.48 12.86
C LYS A 97 -5.06 15.88 12.30
N ASN A 98 -4.78 15.54 11.03
CA ASN A 98 -3.51 15.88 10.41
C ASN A 98 -3.31 17.39 10.27
N THR A 99 -4.36 18.13 9.91
CA THR A 99 -4.31 19.61 9.86
C THR A 99 -3.96 20.20 11.24
N ILE A 100 -4.58 19.70 12.30
CA ILE A 100 -4.30 20.17 13.67
C ILE A 100 -2.84 19.88 14.07
N LEU A 101 -2.33 18.70 13.70
CA LEU A 101 -0.99 18.26 14.11
C LEU A 101 0.15 18.85 13.26
N THR A 102 -0.08 19.08 11.97
CA THR A 102 1.00 19.38 11.01
C THR A 102 0.71 20.57 10.11
N GLY A 103 -0.51 21.09 10.10
CA GLY A 103 -0.98 22.07 9.14
C GLY A 103 -1.26 21.48 7.74
N LEU A 104 -1.11 20.16 7.55
CA LEU A 104 -1.28 19.47 6.27
C LEU A 104 -2.35 18.39 6.39
N PRO A 105 -3.51 18.52 5.72
CA PRO A 105 -4.62 17.56 5.84
C PRO A 105 -4.25 16.12 5.49
N LEU A 106 -3.40 15.95 4.49
CA LEU A 106 -2.98 14.64 4.00
C LEU A 106 -1.46 14.41 4.24
N PHE A 107 -0.94 14.89 5.38
CA PHE A 107 0.47 14.65 5.73
C PHE A 107 0.86 13.17 5.56
N PRO A 108 2.02 12.85 4.95
CA PRO A 108 3.10 13.72 4.47
C PRO A 108 2.92 14.29 3.04
N SER A 109 1.73 14.20 2.45
CA SER A 109 1.45 14.83 1.16
C SER A 109 1.23 16.33 1.33
N LEU A 110 1.78 17.13 0.39
CA LEU A 110 1.55 18.58 0.31
C LEU A 110 0.22 18.94 -0.36
N LEU A 111 -0.61 17.96 -0.70
CA LEU A 111 -1.94 18.22 -1.24
C LEU A 111 -2.75 19.07 -0.28
N PHE A 112 -3.39 20.10 -0.83
CA PHE A 112 -4.19 21.10 -0.09
C PHE A 112 -3.41 22.07 0.80
N GLN A 113 -2.05 22.07 0.81
CA GLN A 113 -1.26 23.04 1.56
C GLN A 113 -1.64 24.50 1.24
N LYS A 114 -1.87 24.80 -0.05
CA LYS A 114 -2.24 26.16 -0.50
C LYS A 114 -3.68 26.54 -0.17
N VAL A 115 -4.53 25.57 0.13
CA VAL A 115 -5.95 25.78 0.39
C VAL A 115 -6.20 26.02 1.87
N ILE A 116 -5.41 25.37 2.74
CA ILE A 116 -5.53 25.47 4.19
C ILE A 116 -4.20 26.07 4.69
N ALA A 117 -4.17 27.41 4.79
CA ALA A 117 -3.07 28.11 5.39
C ALA A 117 -3.32 28.27 6.90
N VAL A 118 -2.42 27.72 7.73
CA VAL A 118 -2.43 27.89 9.17
C VAL A 118 -1.07 28.38 9.63
N ASP A 119 -1.05 29.28 10.60
CA ASP A 119 0.19 29.92 11.07
C ASP A 119 1.19 28.95 11.73
N TYR A 120 0.69 27.82 12.22
CA TYR A 120 1.49 26.75 12.84
C TYR A 120 1.84 25.60 11.89
N ALA A 121 1.65 25.77 10.59
CA ALA A 121 2.00 24.73 9.61
C ALA A 121 3.48 24.36 9.72
N LEU A 122 3.76 23.06 9.50
CA LEU A 122 5.12 22.54 9.48
C LEU A 122 5.99 23.34 8.50
N PRO A 123 7.12 23.94 8.93
CA PRO A 123 8.00 24.67 8.04
C PRO A 123 8.45 23.82 6.85
N MET A 124 8.44 24.38 5.64
CA MET A 124 8.83 23.66 4.43
C MET A 124 10.24 23.09 4.51
N SER A 125 11.18 23.82 5.11
CA SER A 125 12.55 23.34 5.31
C SER A 125 12.61 22.07 6.15
N LEU A 126 11.75 21.93 7.16
CA LEU A 126 11.68 20.74 8.00
C LEU A 126 10.99 19.59 7.25
N TYR A 127 9.97 19.92 6.44
CA TYR A 127 9.31 18.94 5.56
C TYR A 127 10.30 18.36 4.55
N ASP A 128 11.01 19.21 3.82
CA ASP A 128 11.99 18.81 2.80
C ASP A 128 13.13 17.98 3.42
N PHE A 129 13.64 18.41 4.57
CA PHE A 129 14.64 17.66 5.32
C PHE A 129 14.13 16.27 5.71
N SER A 130 12.90 16.17 6.24
CA SER A 130 12.31 14.88 6.64
C SER A 130 12.09 13.95 5.45
N PHE A 131 11.65 14.52 4.32
CA PHE A 131 11.40 13.77 3.10
C PHE A 131 12.71 13.24 2.48
N GLU A 132 13.73 14.09 2.38
CA GLU A 132 15.07 13.72 1.91
C GLU A 132 15.70 12.68 2.82
N THR A 133 15.66 12.89 4.14
CA THR A 133 16.19 11.93 5.12
C THR A 133 15.50 10.56 4.99
N SER A 134 14.17 10.52 4.80
CA SER A 134 13.43 9.27 4.59
C SER A 134 13.87 8.54 3.32
N LYS A 135 14.13 9.26 2.23
CA LYS A 135 14.68 8.68 0.99
C LYS A 135 16.09 8.15 1.18
N CYS A 136 16.98 8.96 1.73
CA CYS A 136 18.37 8.56 1.98
C CYS A 136 18.45 7.33 2.89
N TYR A 137 17.61 7.27 3.93
CA TYR A 137 17.49 6.10 4.79
C TYR A 137 17.02 4.87 4.02
N SER A 138 16.05 5.02 3.12
CA SER A 138 15.49 3.92 2.35
C SER A 138 16.48 3.36 1.32
N PHE A 139 17.36 4.19 0.81
CA PHE A 139 18.42 3.79 -0.12
C PHE A 139 19.73 3.42 0.59
N PHE A 140 19.82 3.67 1.90
CA PHE A 140 21.00 3.46 2.70
C PHE A 140 22.24 4.23 2.20
N ILE A 141 22.01 5.46 1.79
CA ILE A 141 23.05 6.39 1.32
C ILE A 141 22.96 7.71 2.07
N SER A 142 24.08 8.45 2.17
CA SER A 142 24.07 9.80 2.76
C SER A 142 23.40 10.80 1.82
N SER A 143 22.89 11.93 2.36
CA SER A 143 22.30 13.00 1.56
C SER A 143 23.26 13.53 0.48
N LYS A 144 24.54 13.64 0.80
CA LYS A 144 25.58 14.04 -0.17
C LYS A 144 25.69 13.02 -1.31
N ALA A 145 25.80 11.72 -0.99
CA ALA A 145 25.88 10.68 -1.99
C ALA A 145 24.59 10.60 -2.82
N TYR A 146 23.40 10.84 -2.22
CA TYR A 146 22.14 10.89 -2.94
C TYR A 146 22.12 12.01 -3.99
N ALA A 147 22.57 13.22 -3.61
CA ALA A 147 22.64 14.37 -4.52
C ALA A 147 23.62 14.18 -5.69
N GLU A 148 24.70 13.43 -5.49
CA GLU A 148 25.73 13.16 -6.50
C GLU A 148 25.42 11.92 -7.35
N SER A 149 24.45 11.07 -6.94
CA SER A 149 24.12 9.79 -7.60
C SER A 149 23.12 9.97 -8.73
N ASN A 150 23.30 9.21 -9.81
CA ASN A 150 22.28 9.06 -10.84
C ASN A 150 21.23 8.00 -10.46
N GLY A 151 20.09 7.97 -11.17
CA GLY A 151 18.99 7.06 -10.88
C GLY A 151 19.38 5.58 -10.88
N PHE A 152 20.32 5.15 -11.72
CA PHE A 152 20.81 3.78 -11.76
C PHE A 152 21.63 3.42 -10.52
N GLN A 153 22.49 4.32 -10.06
CA GLN A 153 23.27 4.14 -8.82
C GLN A 153 22.35 4.04 -7.59
N ILE A 154 21.33 4.90 -7.53
CA ILE A 154 20.30 4.85 -6.47
C ILE A 154 19.56 3.52 -6.49
N PHE A 155 19.17 3.03 -7.68
CA PHE A 155 18.52 1.73 -7.84
C PHE A 155 19.42 0.57 -7.38
N LEU A 156 20.71 0.58 -7.74
CA LEU A 156 21.66 -0.42 -7.27
C LEU A 156 21.87 -0.35 -5.75
N ALA A 157 21.96 0.84 -5.18
CA ALA A 157 22.07 1.01 -3.74
C ALA A 157 20.85 0.42 -3.02
N TRP A 158 19.63 0.68 -3.54
CA TRP A 158 18.40 0.09 -3.01
C TRP A 158 18.39 -1.44 -3.09
N LEU A 159 18.81 -2.02 -4.21
CA LEU A 159 18.91 -3.47 -4.35
C LEU A 159 19.88 -4.09 -3.37
N ASN A 160 21.06 -3.49 -3.20
CA ASN A 160 22.12 -4.00 -2.34
C ASN A 160 21.82 -3.80 -0.84
N HIS A 161 20.91 -2.91 -0.50
CA HIS A 161 20.58 -2.62 0.88
C HIS A 161 19.95 -3.82 1.59
N SER A 162 19.10 -4.60 0.90
CA SER A 162 18.38 -5.71 1.53
C SER A 162 18.05 -6.82 0.53
N PHE A 163 18.29 -8.06 0.94
CA PHE A 163 17.81 -9.24 0.19
C PHE A 163 16.30 -9.17 -0.12
N ILE A 164 15.54 -8.55 0.76
CA ILE A 164 14.08 -8.40 0.57
C ILE A 164 13.76 -7.50 -0.63
N ASN A 165 14.58 -6.48 -0.91
CA ASN A 165 14.40 -5.64 -2.09
C ASN A 165 14.59 -6.45 -3.39
N ILE A 166 15.61 -7.30 -3.43
CA ILE A 166 15.84 -8.23 -4.54
C ILE A 166 14.65 -9.19 -4.68
N PHE A 167 14.17 -9.74 -3.57
CA PHE A 167 13.03 -10.65 -3.56
C PHE A 167 11.74 -9.98 -4.08
N ILE A 168 11.46 -8.73 -3.67
CA ILE A 168 10.31 -7.96 -4.19
C ILE A 168 10.43 -7.74 -5.69
N LEU A 169 11.63 -7.39 -6.18
CA LEU A 169 11.86 -7.23 -7.62
C LEU A 169 11.63 -8.53 -8.38
N ILE A 170 12.13 -9.65 -7.88
CA ILE A 170 11.89 -10.98 -8.47
C ILE A 170 10.38 -11.27 -8.50
N LEU A 171 9.65 -11.01 -7.40
CA LEU A 171 8.21 -11.19 -7.38
C LEU A 171 7.51 -10.35 -8.44
N LEU A 172 7.87 -9.07 -8.57
CA LEU A 172 7.30 -8.18 -9.59
C LEU A 172 7.49 -8.72 -11.02
N LEU A 173 8.63 -9.36 -11.30
CA LEU A 173 8.94 -9.88 -12.63
C LEU A 173 8.31 -11.25 -12.91
N VAL A 174 8.19 -12.09 -11.88
CA VAL A 174 7.81 -13.51 -12.03
C VAL A 174 6.31 -13.72 -11.91
N ILE A 175 5.62 -12.95 -11.06
CA ILE A 175 4.19 -13.08 -10.79
C ILE A 175 3.31 -13.02 -12.06
N PRO A 176 3.53 -12.13 -13.05
CA PRO A 176 2.71 -12.08 -14.27
C PRO A 176 2.68 -13.42 -15.02
N TYR A 177 3.82 -14.11 -15.08
CA TYR A 177 3.90 -15.43 -15.70
C TYR A 177 3.01 -16.44 -14.96
N PHE A 178 3.08 -16.47 -13.62
CA PHE A 178 2.28 -17.39 -12.80
C PHE A 178 0.79 -17.07 -12.87
N ILE A 179 0.40 -15.79 -12.86
CA ILE A 179 -1.01 -15.39 -12.99
C ILE A 179 -1.56 -15.89 -14.33
N LYS A 180 -0.85 -15.60 -15.43
CA LYS A 180 -1.28 -16.01 -16.77
C LYS A 180 -1.36 -17.53 -16.92
N ARG A 181 -0.45 -18.26 -16.28
CA ARG A 181 -0.35 -19.71 -16.45
C ARG A 181 -1.33 -20.50 -15.59
N PHE A 182 -1.65 -20.02 -14.38
CA PHE A 182 -2.28 -20.86 -13.37
C PHE A 182 -3.56 -20.28 -12.76
N PHE A 183 -3.74 -18.98 -12.75
CA PHE A 183 -4.89 -18.37 -12.07
C PHE A 183 -5.94 -17.84 -13.04
N ASP A 184 -5.53 -17.26 -14.17
CA ASP A 184 -6.39 -16.60 -15.19
C ASP A 184 -7.56 -15.78 -14.59
N SER A 185 -7.32 -15.14 -13.45
CA SER A 185 -8.30 -14.40 -12.67
C SER A 185 -8.10 -12.90 -12.83
N LYS A 186 -9.16 -12.19 -13.22
CA LYS A 186 -9.15 -10.71 -13.29
C LYS A 186 -8.84 -10.06 -11.94
N ALA A 187 -9.33 -10.64 -10.85
CA ALA A 187 -9.08 -10.14 -9.50
C ALA A 187 -7.59 -10.22 -9.15
N VAL A 188 -6.93 -11.34 -9.47
CA VAL A 188 -5.49 -11.52 -9.19
C VAL A 188 -4.65 -10.59 -10.07
N TRP A 189 -5.02 -10.37 -11.36
CA TRP A 189 -4.38 -9.38 -12.21
C TRP A 189 -4.54 -7.95 -11.68
N THR A 190 -5.72 -7.62 -11.17
CA THR A 190 -5.98 -6.31 -10.55
C THR A 190 -5.11 -6.09 -9.33
N LEU A 191 -5.00 -7.08 -8.44
CA LEU A 191 -4.11 -7.02 -7.27
C LEU A 191 -2.64 -6.86 -7.66
N TYR A 192 -2.21 -7.54 -8.72
CA TYR A 192 -0.87 -7.34 -9.26
C TYR A 192 -0.68 -5.91 -9.79
N GLY A 193 -1.65 -5.37 -10.52
CA GLY A 193 -1.62 -3.98 -10.99
C GLY A 193 -1.51 -2.98 -9.82
N VAL A 194 -2.27 -3.19 -8.74
CA VAL A 194 -2.18 -2.37 -7.53
C VAL A 194 -0.81 -2.54 -6.84
N MET A 195 -0.23 -3.75 -6.83
CA MET A 195 1.13 -3.97 -6.34
C MET A 195 2.18 -3.16 -7.12
N VAL A 196 2.10 -3.18 -8.46
CA VAL A 196 3.00 -2.38 -9.32
C VAL A 196 2.82 -0.89 -9.02
N PHE A 197 1.56 -0.43 -8.93
CA PHE A 197 1.27 0.97 -8.58
C PHE A 197 1.80 1.34 -7.19
N GLN A 198 1.63 0.47 -6.19
CA GLN A 198 2.21 0.65 -4.85
C GLN A 198 3.72 0.78 -4.93
N PHE A 199 4.39 -0.09 -5.70
CA PHE A 199 5.85 -0.03 -5.87
C PHE A 199 6.29 1.32 -6.47
N VAL A 200 5.64 1.75 -7.55
CA VAL A 200 5.92 3.05 -8.18
C VAL A 200 5.67 4.20 -7.20
N PHE A 201 4.55 4.17 -6.48
CA PHE A 201 4.20 5.20 -5.49
C PHE A 201 5.25 5.32 -4.39
N ILE A 202 5.66 4.20 -3.78
CA ILE A 202 6.67 4.22 -2.72
C ILE A 202 8.05 4.60 -3.26
N TRP A 203 8.37 4.26 -4.51
CA TRP A 203 9.65 4.64 -5.13
C TRP A 203 9.85 6.16 -5.13
N PHE A 204 8.81 6.91 -5.40
CA PHE A 204 8.87 8.38 -5.41
C PHE A 204 8.70 9.01 -4.01
N THR A 205 8.19 8.28 -3.03
CA THR A 205 7.94 8.79 -1.68
C THR A 205 8.96 8.27 -0.66
N SER A 206 8.89 7.00 -0.32
CA SER A 206 9.78 6.32 0.64
C SER A 206 9.90 4.84 0.27
N PRO A 207 10.93 4.44 -0.50
CA PRO A 207 11.05 3.11 -1.09
C PRO A 207 11.48 2.04 -0.08
N GLN A 208 10.82 1.97 1.06
CA GLN A 208 11.06 0.97 2.09
C GLN A 208 10.30 -0.31 1.76
N PHE A 209 11.02 -1.45 1.78
CA PHE A 209 10.47 -2.77 1.46
C PHE A 209 9.25 -3.16 2.31
N ARG A 210 9.17 -2.68 3.56
CA ARG A 210 8.08 -2.98 4.49
C ARG A 210 6.70 -2.60 3.95
N PHE A 211 6.60 -1.62 3.06
CA PHE A 211 5.34 -1.23 2.43
C PHE A 211 4.89 -2.18 1.32
N MET A 212 5.78 -3.07 0.88
CA MET A 212 5.48 -4.12 -0.10
C MET A 212 5.16 -5.47 0.54
N ILE A 213 5.38 -5.61 1.85
CA ILE A 213 5.18 -6.89 2.58
C ILE A 213 3.76 -7.47 2.38
N PRO A 214 2.65 -6.70 2.45
CA PRO A 214 1.32 -7.26 2.24
C PRO A 214 1.18 -7.97 0.89
N PHE A 215 1.67 -7.35 -0.17
CA PHE A 215 1.64 -7.95 -1.51
C PHE A 215 2.58 -9.16 -1.64
N ALA A 216 3.78 -9.06 -1.08
CA ALA A 216 4.71 -10.19 -1.07
C ALA A 216 4.10 -11.41 -0.34
N MET A 217 3.44 -11.20 0.80
CA MET A 217 2.73 -12.25 1.53
C MET A 217 1.58 -12.85 0.70
N LEU A 218 0.74 -12.01 0.08
CA LEU A 218 -0.35 -12.46 -0.78
C LEU A 218 0.16 -13.39 -1.88
N PHE A 219 1.12 -12.91 -2.67
CA PHE A 219 1.59 -13.69 -3.82
C PHE A 219 2.37 -14.94 -3.42
N CYS A 220 3.11 -14.89 -2.30
CA CYS A 220 3.70 -16.12 -1.74
C CYS A 220 2.62 -17.13 -1.33
N LEU A 221 1.54 -16.71 -0.69
CA LEU A 221 0.44 -17.61 -0.32
C LEU A 221 -0.27 -18.19 -1.55
N LEU A 222 -0.48 -17.39 -2.60
CA LEU A 222 -1.04 -17.88 -3.86
C LEU A 222 -0.13 -18.93 -4.51
N LEU A 223 1.18 -18.70 -4.54
CA LEU A 223 2.15 -19.67 -5.07
C LEU A 223 2.18 -20.96 -4.23
N ILE A 224 2.15 -20.85 -2.91
CA ILE A 224 2.09 -22.03 -2.01
C ILE A 224 0.79 -22.80 -2.25
N SER A 225 -0.35 -22.12 -2.37
CA SER A 225 -1.64 -22.78 -2.63
C SER A 225 -1.62 -23.56 -3.96
N LEU A 226 -0.93 -23.04 -4.96
CA LEU A 226 -0.74 -23.70 -6.25
C LEU A 226 0.07 -24.99 -6.09
N ILE A 227 1.20 -24.96 -5.38
CA ILE A 227 2.04 -26.14 -5.13
C ILE A 227 1.21 -27.22 -4.42
N LEU A 228 0.50 -26.86 -3.35
CA LEU A 228 -0.33 -27.80 -2.59
C LEU A 228 -1.50 -28.38 -3.40
N SER A 229 -2.01 -27.64 -4.38
CA SER A 229 -3.10 -28.12 -5.24
C SER A 229 -2.60 -29.10 -6.31
N THR A 230 -1.35 -28.99 -6.74
CA THR A 230 -0.73 -29.92 -7.70
C THR A 230 -0.36 -31.25 -7.08
N GLU A 231 -0.02 -31.30 -5.79
CA GLU A 231 0.29 -32.54 -5.09
C GLU A 231 -0.94 -33.42 -4.78
N ARG A 232 -2.16 -32.84 -4.90
CA ARG A 232 -3.42 -33.57 -4.65
C ARG A 232 -4.06 -34.18 -5.91
N LYS A 233 -3.43 -34.01 -7.05
CA LYS A 233 -3.84 -34.63 -8.32
C LYS A 233 -2.91 -35.77 -8.70
#